data_52e609c35614a0576ae20c9a1b3615ed
#
_entry.id   52e609c35614a0576ae20c9a1b3615ed
#
_cell.length_a   1.000
_cell.length_b   1.000
_cell.length_c   1.000
_cell.angle_alpha   90.00
_cell.angle_beta   90.00
_cell.angle_gamma   90.00
#
_symmetry.space_group_name_H-M   'P 1'
#
loop_
_entity.id
_entity.type
_entity.pdbx_description
1 polymer ?
#
loop_
_entity_poly.entity_id
_entity_poly.type
_entity_poly.pdbx_seq_one_letter_code
_entity_poly.pdbx_strand_id
1 'polypeptide(L)'
;YGPGAFLLAGTEVYRMAKDEIHGNNISAERIREIADMLPEKPEGIGVTYKDRTYWDKMKNTPEARKLIEEAHTSLKDGMPPFVDSLYLHLNKTEIRLPGENMMNARYQYLWRLVLAECLENKRRFIPAICEGVEELCHQKPWSIPAHDRNLHNYHGTDYYVDLVVATAGNTLAQCIYLLDDRLPAETKALAMCAFREKVFRPVYRCLEE
;
A
#
# COMPACT_ATOMS: atom_id res chain seq x y z
N TYR A 1 -10.17 8.15 1.01
CA TYR A 1 -8.72 8.39 1.17
C TYR A 1 -8.46 8.55 2.65
N GLY A 2 -7.75 7.60 3.26
CA GLY A 2 -7.73 7.50 4.70
C GLY A 2 -6.61 8.27 5.38
N PRO A 3 -6.86 8.77 6.61
CA PRO A 3 -5.85 9.46 7.43
C PRO A 3 -4.61 8.59 7.72
N GLY A 4 -4.71 7.25 7.68
CA GLY A 4 -3.60 6.36 8.00
C GLY A 4 -2.44 6.39 7.01
N ALA A 5 -2.72 6.52 5.71
CA ALA A 5 -1.66 6.72 4.71
C ALA A 5 -0.98 8.09 4.92
N PHE A 6 -1.73 9.11 5.33
CA PHE A 6 -1.20 10.43 5.66
C PHE A 6 -0.31 10.42 6.90
N LEU A 7 -0.61 9.61 7.90
CA LEU A 7 0.14 9.56 9.17
C LEU A 7 1.39 8.70 9.07
N LEU A 8 1.34 7.56 8.36
CA LEU A 8 2.55 6.82 7.96
C LEU A 8 3.44 7.70 7.06
N ALA A 9 2.83 8.44 6.13
CA ALA A 9 3.52 9.44 5.33
C ALA A 9 4.15 10.53 6.21
N GLY A 10 3.42 11.07 7.18
CA GLY A 10 3.93 12.12 8.07
C GLY A 10 5.17 11.69 8.86
N THR A 11 5.21 10.47 9.37
CA THR A 11 6.38 9.94 10.10
C THR A 11 7.58 9.74 9.18
N GLU A 12 7.37 9.25 7.95
CA GLU A 12 8.46 9.12 6.96
C GLU A 12 8.89 10.45 6.39
N VAL A 13 7.96 11.37 6.15
CA VAL A 13 8.27 12.76 5.78
C VAL A 13 9.20 13.39 6.82
N TYR A 14 8.92 13.23 8.11
CA TYR A 14 9.76 13.73 9.18
C TYR A 14 11.17 13.11 9.15
N ARG A 15 11.26 11.78 8.95
CA ARG A 15 12.56 11.09 8.83
C ARG A 15 13.33 11.54 7.59
N MET A 16 12.67 11.64 6.44
CA MET A 16 13.28 12.10 5.19
C MET A 16 13.70 13.58 5.29
N ALA A 17 12.85 14.44 5.85
CA ALA A 17 13.18 15.83 6.09
C ALA A 17 14.37 16.00 7.03
N LYS A 18 14.55 15.09 7.98
CA LYS A 18 15.70 15.08 8.88
C LYS A 18 16.99 14.65 8.19
N ASP A 19 16.91 13.74 7.23
CA ASP A 19 18.06 13.06 6.65
C ASP A 19 18.45 13.56 5.23
N GLU A 20 17.52 14.10 4.41
CA GLU A 20 17.76 14.35 2.99
C GLU A 20 17.19 15.66 2.40
N ILE A 21 16.35 16.43 3.11
CA ILE A 21 15.76 17.64 2.52
C ILE A 21 16.58 18.88 2.85
N HIS A 22 17.49 19.23 1.96
CA HIS A 22 18.06 20.55 1.82
C HIS A 22 17.24 21.40 0.83
N GLY A 23 15.93 21.35 0.92
CA GLY A 23 15.02 22.06 0.03
C GLY A 23 14.07 22.98 0.79
N ASN A 24 14.24 24.26 0.56
CA ASN A 24 13.26 25.31 0.73
C ASN A 24 12.77 25.70 2.13
N ASN A 25 13.44 26.68 2.73
CA ASN A 25 12.89 27.71 3.64
C ASN A 25 12.06 27.26 4.87
N ILE A 26 11.97 25.98 5.18
CA ILE A 26 11.35 25.53 6.42
C ILE A 26 12.45 25.42 7.47
N SER A 27 12.36 26.26 8.50
CA SER A 27 13.34 26.23 9.58
C SER A 27 13.29 24.89 10.33
N ALA A 28 14.44 24.47 10.86
CA ALA A 28 14.52 23.27 11.72
C ALA A 28 13.59 23.36 12.94
N GLU A 29 13.25 24.58 13.36
CA GLU A 29 12.28 24.87 14.42
C GLU A 29 10.86 24.52 13.96
N ARG A 30 10.47 24.92 12.74
CA ARG A 30 9.15 24.57 12.19
C ARG A 30 9.00 23.08 11.94
N ILE A 31 10.07 22.40 11.54
CA ILE A 31 10.07 20.93 11.40
C ILE A 31 9.84 20.27 12.77
N ARG A 32 10.48 20.75 13.83
CA ARG A 32 10.26 20.24 15.19
C ARG A 32 8.83 20.49 15.67
N GLU A 33 8.30 21.70 15.49
CA GLU A 33 6.90 22.00 15.84
C GLU A 33 5.93 21.01 15.17
N ILE A 34 6.11 20.75 13.88
CA ILE A 34 5.26 19.78 13.15
C ILE A 34 5.46 18.38 13.70
N ALA A 35 6.70 17.98 13.97
CA ALA A 35 7.00 16.66 14.52
C ALA A 35 6.37 16.44 15.90
N ASP A 36 6.38 17.47 16.75
CA ASP A 36 5.78 17.44 18.09
C ASP A 36 4.23 17.35 18.04
N MET A 37 3.62 17.72 16.92
CA MET A 37 2.17 17.53 16.68
C MET A 37 1.81 16.10 16.23
N LEU A 38 2.78 15.33 15.80
CA LEU A 38 2.53 13.96 15.31
C LEU A 38 2.49 12.98 16.47
N PRO A 39 1.59 11.98 16.44
CA PRO A 39 1.58 10.93 17.44
C PRO A 39 2.88 10.10 17.38
N GLU A 40 3.35 9.61 18.54
CA GLU A 40 4.54 8.74 18.61
C GLU A 40 4.44 7.51 17.70
N LYS A 41 3.23 7.02 17.49
CA LYS A 41 2.94 5.88 16.61
C LYS A 41 1.95 6.27 15.54
N PRO A 42 2.12 5.78 14.31
CA PRO A 42 1.16 6.02 13.26
C PRO A 42 -0.22 5.51 13.67
N GLU A 43 -1.24 6.33 13.47
CA GLU A 43 -2.64 5.95 13.62
C GLU A 43 -3.22 5.70 12.22
N GLY A 44 -3.73 4.49 11.99
CA GLY A 44 -4.38 4.12 10.74
C GLY A 44 -5.90 4.23 10.83
N ILE A 45 -6.57 3.83 9.75
CA ILE A 45 -8.03 3.73 9.75
C ILE A 45 -8.44 2.40 10.38
N GLY A 46 -9.32 2.49 11.36
CA GLY A 46 -9.82 1.33 12.07
C GLY A 46 -8.91 0.90 13.23
N VAL A 47 -9.11 -0.32 13.68
CA VAL A 47 -8.39 -0.89 14.81
C VAL A 47 -7.48 -2.03 14.37
N THR A 48 -6.31 -2.17 14.98
CA THR A 48 -5.37 -3.25 14.67
C THR A 48 -5.98 -4.63 14.99
N TYR A 49 -5.41 -5.69 14.44
CA TYR A 49 -5.85 -7.06 14.70
C TYR A 49 -5.92 -7.41 16.20
N LYS A 50 -5.26 -6.64 17.06
CA LYS A 50 -5.19 -6.82 18.53
C LYS A 50 -6.51 -6.50 19.22
N ASP A 51 -7.33 -5.64 18.66
CA ASP A 51 -8.67 -5.36 19.20
C ASP A 51 -9.63 -6.54 18.92
N ARG A 52 -9.55 -7.55 19.78
CA ARG A 52 -10.40 -8.75 19.62
C ARG A 52 -11.87 -8.48 19.86
N THR A 53 -12.20 -7.46 20.65
CA THR A 53 -13.60 -7.07 20.89
C THR A 53 -14.27 -6.64 19.59
N TYR A 54 -13.58 -5.82 18.80
CA TYR A 54 -14.06 -5.38 17.51
C TYR A 54 -14.11 -6.53 16.50
N TRP A 55 -12.98 -7.21 16.27
CA TRP A 55 -12.87 -8.20 15.20
C TRP A 55 -13.70 -9.46 15.44
N ASP A 56 -13.83 -9.93 16.70
CA ASP A 56 -14.64 -11.10 17.03
C ASP A 56 -16.14 -10.79 16.90
N LYS A 57 -16.55 -9.55 17.16
CA LYS A 57 -17.91 -9.08 16.86
C LYS A 57 -18.16 -9.06 15.34
N MET A 58 -17.25 -8.46 14.57
CA MET A 58 -17.36 -8.35 13.11
C MET A 58 -17.38 -9.71 12.43
N LYS A 59 -16.59 -10.66 12.90
CA LYS A 59 -16.49 -12.03 12.35
C LYS A 59 -17.84 -12.75 12.29
N ASN A 60 -18.78 -12.40 13.15
CA ASN A 60 -20.10 -13.03 13.21
C ASN A 60 -21.08 -12.50 12.14
N THR A 61 -20.71 -11.45 11.39
CA THR A 61 -21.55 -10.93 10.30
C THR A 61 -21.52 -11.84 9.06
N PRO A 62 -22.60 -11.87 8.26
CA PRO A 62 -22.62 -12.62 7.00
C PRO A 62 -21.51 -12.18 6.03
N GLU A 63 -21.26 -10.88 5.96
CA GLU A 63 -20.22 -10.28 5.07
C GLU A 63 -18.82 -10.75 5.46
N ALA A 64 -18.52 -10.78 6.76
CA ALA A 64 -17.23 -11.26 7.25
C ALA A 64 -17.03 -12.76 6.97
N ARG A 65 -18.07 -13.58 7.12
CA ARG A 65 -17.99 -15.00 6.77
C ARG A 65 -17.72 -15.22 5.30
N LYS A 66 -18.43 -14.49 4.43
CA LYS A 66 -18.21 -14.52 2.98
C LYS A 66 -16.78 -14.09 2.63
N LEU A 67 -16.30 -13.00 3.25
CA LEU A 67 -14.94 -12.52 3.05
C LEU A 67 -13.89 -13.57 3.43
N ILE A 68 -14.09 -14.27 4.56
CA ILE A 68 -13.20 -15.34 5.01
C ILE A 68 -13.20 -16.50 4.00
N GLU A 69 -14.36 -16.93 3.48
CA GLU A 69 -14.47 -17.96 2.46
C GLU A 69 -13.74 -17.57 1.16
N GLU A 70 -13.95 -16.34 0.70
CA GLU A 70 -13.25 -15.79 -0.45
C GLU A 70 -11.74 -15.69 -0.22
N ALA A 71 -11.30 -15.38 1.00
CA ALA A 71 -9.89 -15.34 1.36
C ALA A 71 -9.25 -16.74 1.32
N HIS A 72 -9.96 -17.76 1.78
CA HIS A 72 -9.49 -19.15 1.66
C HIS A 72 -9.36 -19.60 0.21
N THR A 73 -10.30 -19.20 -0.65
CA THR A 73 -10.20 -19.43 -2.09
C THR A 73 -8.98 -18.70 -2.67
N SER A 74 -8.84 -17.42 -2.36
CA SER A 74 -7.69 -16.62 -2.79
C SER A 74 -6.35 -17.20 -2.32
N LEU A 75 -6.28 -17.69 -1.07
CA LEU A 75 -5.08 -18.32 -0.54
C LEU A 75 -4.69 -19.57 -1.33
N LYS A 76 -5.69 -20.36 -1.79
CA LYS A 76 -5.47 -21.57 -2.60
C LYS A 76 -5.03 -21.21 -4.02
N ASP A 77 -5.64 -20.20 -4.62
CA ASP A 77 -5.40 -19.79 -6.00
C ASP A 77 -4.08 -19.00 -6.16
N GLY A 78 -3.59 -18.41 -5.08
CA GLY A 78 -2.42 -17.53 -5.08
C GLY A 78 -2.70 -16.12 -5.59
N MET A 79 -1.68 -15.28 -5.54
CA MET A 79 -1.79 -13.90 -6.04
C MET A 79 -1.90 -13.87 -7.56
N PRO A 80 -2.86 -13.12 -8.14
CA PRO A 80 -2.94 -12.94 -9.59
C PRO A 80 -1.61 -12.39 -10.14
N PRO A 81 -1.06 -12.98 -11.22
CA PRO A 81 0.21 -12.54 -11.78
C PRO A 81 0.09 -11.13 -12.39
N PHE A 82 1.18 -10.37 -12.34
CA PHE A 82 1.31 -9.20 -13.19
C PHE A 82 1.63 -9.66 -14.62
N VAL A 83 0.81 -9.27 -15.58
CA VAL A 83 0.93 -9.70 -16.99
C VAL A 83 1.20 -8.48 -17.87
N ASP A 84 2.42 -8.39 -18.37
CA ASP A 84 2.88 -7.26 -19.21
C ASP A 84 1.96 -6.98 -20.40
N SER A 85 1.49 -8.04 -21.09
CA SER A 85 0.62 -7.87 -22.24
C SER A 85 -0.73 -7.25 -21.90
N LEU A 86 -1.23 -7.44 -20.67
CA LEU A 86 -2.45 -6.79 -20.18
C LEU A 86 -2.20 -5.33 -19.82
N TYR A 87 -1.06 -5.04 -19.19
CA TYR A 87 -0.68 -3.66 -18.89
C TYR A 87 -0.49 -2.83 -20.18
N LEU A 88 0.24 -3.38 -21.14
CA LEU A 88 0.53 -2.75 -22.42
C LEU A 88 -0.65 -2.79 -23.42
N HIS A 89 -1.76 -3.43 -23.04
CA HIS A 89 -2.92 -3.60 -23.93
C HIS A 89 -3.49 -2.26 -24.39
N LEU A 90 -3.58 -1.30 -23.48
CA LEU A 90 -4.07 0.05 -23.77
C LEU A 90 -3.26 0.74 -24.90
N ASN A 91 -1.94 0.63 -24.87
CA ASN A 91 -1.07 1.26 -25.86
C ASN A 91 -1.21 0.68 -27.27
N LYS A 92 -1.78 -0.53 -27.37
CA LYS A 92 -1.97 -1.24 -28.64
C LYS A 92 -3.41 -1.13 -29.17
N THR A 93 -4.40 -1.06 -28.29
CA THR A 93 -5.80 -1.24 -28.65
C THR A 93 -6.73 -0.12 -28.19
N GLU A 94 -6.22 0.85 -27.42
CA GLU A 94 -7.01 1.91 -26.74
C GLU A 94 -8.01 1.37 -25.69
N ILE A 95 -7.97 0.06 -25.37
CA ILE A 95 -8.85 -0.56 -24.38
C ILE A 95 -8.11 -0.67 -23.05
N ARG A 96 -8.59 0.03 -22.02
CA ARG A 96 -7.89 0.15 -20.71
C ARG A 96 -8.22 -0.96 -19.71
N LEU A 97 -9.45 -1.49 -19.75
CA LEU A 97 -9.97 -2.38 -18.70
C LEU A 97 -9.14 -3.63 -18.41
N PRO A 98 -8.54 -4.34 -19.37
CA PRO A 98 -7.75 -5.55 -19.06
C PRO A 98 -6.60 -5.28 -18.09
N GLY A 99 -5.84 -4.21 -18.32
CA GLY A 99 -4.72 -3.83 -17.44
C GLY A 99 -5.20 -3.34 -16.07
N GLU A 100 -6.25 -2.50 -16.05
CA GLU A 100 -6.82 -1.99 -14.80
C GLU A 100 -7.41 -3.12 -13.93
N ASN A 101 -8.13 -4.06 -14.53
CA ASN A 101 -8.70 -5.20 -13.83
C ASN A 101 -7.60 -6.10 -13.22
N MET A 102 -6.52 -6.35 -13.97
CA MET A 102 -5.38 -7.09 -13.46
C MET A 102 -4.77 -6.40 -12.23
N MET A 103 -4.51 -5.10 -12.30
CA MET A 103 -3.94 -4.35 -11.19
C MET A 103 -4.87 -4.35 -9.96
N ASN A 104 -6.15 -4.10 -10.17
CA ASN A 104 -7.14 -4.11 -9.09
C ASN A 104 -7.25 -5.49 -8.43
N ALA A 105 -7.21 -6.58 -9.19
CA ALA A 105 -7.28 -7.94 -8.64
C ALA A 105 -6.12 -8.22 -7.69
N ARG A 106 -4.91 -7.70 -7.96
CA ARG A 106 -3.73 -7.85 -7.12
C ARG A 106 -3.88 -7.10 -5.80
N TYR A 107 -4.35 -5.86 -5.83
CA TYR A 107 -4.61 -5.08 -4.60
C TYR A 107 -5.73 -5.69 -3.76
N GLN A 108 -6.81 -6.14 -4.40
CA GLN A 108 -7.92 -6.80 -3.72
C GLN A 108 -7.53 -8.14 -3.09
N TYR A 109 -6.64 -8.91 -3.74
CA TYR A 109 -6.09 -10.12 -3.18
C TYR A 109 -5.43 -9.85 -1.82
N LEU A 110 -4.47 -8.94 -1.78
CA LEU A 110 -3.77 -8.60 -0.55
C LEU A 110 -4.74 -8.08 0.52
N TRP A 111 -5.61 -7.15 0.16
CA TRP A 111 -6.56 -6.56 1.09
C TRP A 111 -7.51 -7.59 1.70
N ARG A 112 -8.01 -8.53 0.91
CA ARG A 112 -8.86 -9.62 1.37
C ARG A 112 -8.16 -10.51 2.39
N LEU A 113 -6.92 -10.89 2.16
CA LEU A 113 -6.14 -11.72 3.09
C LEU A 113 -5.85 -10.98 4.39
N VAL A 114 -5.54 -9.69 4.34
CA VAL A 114 -5.30 -8.85 5.53
C VAL A 114 -6.54 -8.80 6.43
N LEU A 115 -7.71 -8.51 5.84
CA LEU A 115 -8.96 -8.48 6.61
C LEU A 115 -9.32 -9.86 7.18
N ALA A 116 -9.14 -10.92 6.40
CA ALA A 116 -9.39 -12.28 6.87
C ALA A 116 -8.45 -12.68 8.02
N GLU A 117 -7.18 -12.27 7.98
CA GLU A 117 -6.25 -12.50 9.11
C GLU A 117 -6.70 -11.74 10.35
N CYS A 118 -7.16 -10.49 10.23
CA CYS A 118 -7.71 -9.73 11.35
C CYS A 118 -8.95 -10.42 11.94
N LEU A 119 -9.84 -10.93 11.10
CA LEU A 119 -11.07 -11.62 11.52
C LEU A 119 -10.78 -12.99 12.16
N GLU A 120 -9.94 -13.81 11.54
CA GLU A 120 -9.65 -15.17 12.04
C GLU A 120 -8.61 -15.20 13.16
N ASN A 121 -7.59 -14.34 13.08
CA ASN A 121 -6.49 -14.26 14.03
C ASN A 121 -5.68 -15.57 14.18
N LYS A 122 -5.51 -16.32 13.09
CA LYS A 122 -4.89 -17.66 13.11
C LYS A 122 -3.50 -17.72 12.46
N ARG A 123 -2.97 -16.60 11.98
CA ARG A 123 -1.69 -16.48 11.27
C ARG A 123 -1.60 -17.28 9.96
N ARG A 124 -2.68 -17.87 9.49
CA ARG A 124 -2.67 -18.74 8.30
C ARG A 124 -2.48 -17.95 7.01
N PHE A 125 -2.90 -16.69 6.98
CA PHE A 125 -2.75 -15.81 5.82
C PHE A 125 -1.42 -15.06 5.80
N ILE A 126 -0.68 -15.01 6.92
CA ILE A 126 0.55 -14.21 7.03
C ILE A 126 1.59 -14.57 5.95
N PRO A 127 1.91 -15.84 5.64
CA PRO A 127 2.87 -16.13 4.58
C PRO A 127 2.46 -15.55 3.23
N ALA A 128 1.21 -15.76 2.80
CA ALA A 128 0.70 -15.25 1.53
C ALA A 128 0.56 -13.71 1.52
N ILE A 129 0.33 -13.09 2.68
CA ILE A 129 0.36 -11.63 2.83
C ILE A 129 1.78 -11.10 2.62
N CYS A 130 2.79 -11.73 3.20
CA CYS A 130 4.19 -11.34 3.01
C CYS A 130 4.61 -11.46 1.54
N GLU A 131 4.29 -12.58 0.88
CA GLU A 131 4.49 -12.77 -0.55
C GLU A 131 3.77 -11.70 -1.38
N GLY A 132 2.50 -11.41 -1.07
CA GLY A 132 1.72 -10.38 -1.75
C GLY A 132 2.30 -8.97 -1.58
N VAL A 133 2.82 -8.64 -0.40
CA VAL A 133 3.54 -7.38 -0.16
C VAL A 133 4.81 -7.33 -1.01
N GLU A 134 5.60 -8.40 -1.03
CA GLU A 134 6.83 -8.50 -1.81
C GLU A 134 6.55 -8.32 -3.30
N GLU A 135 5.56 -9.04 -3.83
CA GLU A 135 5.11 -8.95 -5.22
C GLU A 135 4.68 -7.51 -5.61
N LEU A 136 3.90 -6.83 -4.76
CA LEU A 136 3.49 -5.45 -5.01
C LEU A 136 4.66 -4.47 -4.92
N CYS A 137 5.60 -4.68 -4.01
CA CYS A 137 6.77 -3.82 -3.89
C CYS A 137 7.70 -3.93 -5.10
N HIS A 138 7.88 -5.15 -5.64
CA HIS A 138 8.70 -5.39 -6.83
C HIS A 138 7.99 -5.04 -8.15
N GLN A 139 6.65 -4.98 -8.16
CA GLN A 139 5.89 -4.55 -9.32
C GLN A 139 6.27 -3.10 -9.68
N LYS A 140 6.85 -2.89 -10.87
CA LYS A 140 7.33 -1.57 -11.29
C LYS A 140 6.20 -0.54 -11.33
N PRO A 141 5.16 -0.68 -12.19
CA PRO A 141 4.10 0.32 -12.23
C PRO A 141 3.09 0.11 -11.10
N TRP A 142 2.88 1.14 -10.31
CA TRP A 142 1.71 1.23 -9.44
C TRP A 142 0.60 2.07 -10.07
N SER A 143 0.94 2.94 -11.05
CA SER A 143 -0.03 3.68 -11.85
C SER A 143 -0.77 2.77 -12.83
N ILE A 144 -1.99 3.16 -13.19
CA ILE A 144 -2.75 2.42 -14.21
C ILE A 144 -2.22 2.71 -15.62
N PRO A 145 -2.43 1.81 -16.58
CA PRO A 145 -2.01 2.01 -17.97
C PRO A 145 -2.47 3.34 -18.58
N ALA A 146 -3.67 3.80 -18.21
CA ALA A 146 -4.24 5.06 -18.72
C ALA A 146 -3.42 6.31 -18.35
N HIS A 147 -2.73 6.26 -17.22
CA HIS A 147 -1.88 7.34 -16.72
C HIS A 147 -0.39 7.11 -17.00
N ASP A 148 -0.01 6.01 -17.61
CA ASP A 148 1.38 5.66 -17.95
C ASP A 148 1.55 5.46 -19.46
N ARG A 149 1.01 6.39 -20.27
CA ARG A 149 1.06 6.32 -21.74
C ARG A 149 2.49 6.36 -22.29
N ASN A 150 3.39 7.03 -21.61
CA ASN A 150 4.82 7.10 -21.95
C ASN A 150 5.61 5.90 -21.40
N LEU A 151 4.98 5.01 -20.62
CA LEU A 151 5.57 3.80 -20.04
C LEU A 151 6.73 4.04 -19.07
N HIS A 152 6.87 5.24 -18.51
CA HIS A 152 7.95 5.54 -17.58
C HIS A 152 7.79 4.75 -16.27
N ASN A 153 6.57 4.66 -15.71
CA ASN A 153 6.30 3.80 -14.55
C ASN A 153 6.51 2.32 -14.88
N TYR A 154 6.06 1.87 -16.06
CA TYR A 154 6.25 0.49 -16.52
C TYR A 154 7.71 0.08 -16.61
N HIS A 155 8.56 0.96 -17.17
CA HIS A 155 9.99 0.72 -17.26
C HIS A 155 10.73 1.00 -15.95
N GLY A 156 10.10 1.70 -14.99
CA GLY A 156 10.73 2.13 -13.74
C GLY A 156 11.79 3.20 -13.96
N THR A 157 11.66 3.98 -15.02
CA THR A 157 12.58 5.09 -15.35
C THR A 157 12.18 6.39 -14.69
N ASP A 158 10.88 6.54 -14.41
CA ASP A 158 10.33 7.65 -13.66
C ASP A 158 9.01 7.21 -13.00
N TYR A 159 8.73 7.77 -11.83
CA TYR A 159 7.50 7.52 -11.10
C TYR A 159 6.74 8.82 -10.89
N TYR A 160 5.42 8.75 -10.98
CA TYR A 160 4.49 9.81 -10.61
C TYR A 160 3.27 9.21 -9.92
N VAL A 161 2.63 10.00 -9.08
CA VAL A 161 1.54 9.52 -8.22
C VAL A 161 0.21 9.86 -8.86
N ASP A 162 -0.56 8.83 -9.20
CA ASP A 162 -1.96 8.91 -9.57
C ASP A 162 -2.87 8.34 -8.47
N LEU A 163 -4.18 8.28 -8.74
CA LEU A 163 -5.17 7.74 -7.81
C LEU A 163 -4.91 6.28 -7.45
N VAL A 164 -4.36 5.50 -8.37
CA VAL A 164 -4.12 4.06 -8.15
C VAL A 164 -2.81 3.85 -7.41
N VAL A 165 -1.78 4.64 -7.67
CA VAL A 165 -0.57 4.68 -6.83
C VAL A 165 -0.94 5.00 -5.38
N ALA A 166 -1.82 5.99 -5.17
CA ALA A 166 -2.32 6.31 -3.83
C ALA A 166 -3.10 5.13 -3.20
N THR A 167 -3.88 4.40 -4.01
CA THR A 167 -4.61 3.20 -3.55
C THR A 167 -3.65 2.06 -3.19
N ALA A 168 -2.63 1.79 -4.01
CA ALA A 168 -1.61 0.79 -3.74
C ALA A 168 -0.85 1.12 -2.44
N GLY A 169 -0.42 2.37 -2.31
CA GLY A 169 0.22 2.87 -1.10
C GLY A 169 -0.66 2.71 0.14
N ASN A 170 -1.94 3.08 0.04
CA ASN A 170 -2.89 2.91 1.14
C ASN A 170 -3.08 1.43 1.51
N THR A 171 -3.19 0.52 0.53
CA THR A 171 -3.35 -0.91 0.79
C THR A 171 -2.18 -1.47 1.58
N LEU A 172 -0.95 -1.14 1.18
CA LEU A 172 0.26 -1.57 1.90
C LEU A 172 0.37 -0.91 3.29
N ALA A 173 0.06 0.38 3.40
CA ALA A 173 0.08 1.08 4.69
C ALA A 173 -0.92 0.50 5.69
N GLN A 174 -2.14 0.20 5.23
CA GLN A 174 -3.15 -0.45 6.06
C GLN A 174 -2.76 -1.89 6.43
N CYS A 175 -2.12 -2.62 5.53
CA CYS A 175 -1.59 -3.94 5.82
C CYS A 175 -0.60 -3.88 7.00
N ILE A 176 0.36 -2.95 6.95
CA ILE A 176 1.34 -2.74 8.02
C ILE A 176 0.65 -2.32 9.32
N TYR A 177 -0.28 -1.37 9.26
CA TYR A 177 -0.98 -0.86 10.42
C TYR A 177 -1.85 -1.92 11.09
N LEU A 178 -2.71 -2.58 10.32
CA LEU A 178 -3.67 -3.55 10.87
C LEU A 178 -2.99 -4.78 11.46
N LEU A 179 -1.92 -5.26 10.84
CA LEU A 179 -1.22 -6.47 11.25
C LEU A 179 -0.03 -6.22 12.19
N ASP A 180 0.48 -5.00 12.26
CA ASP A 180 1.51 -4.53 13.18
C ASP A 180 2.68 -5.53 13.37
N ASP A 181 2.83 -6.10 14.57
CA ASP A 181 3.89 -7.06 14.93
C ASP A 181 3.69 -8.47 14.35
N ARG A 182 2.59 -8.72 13.65
CA ARG A 182 2.41 -9.96 12.89
C ARG A 182 3.25 -10.03 11.64
N LEU A 183 3.53 -8.88 11.04
CA LEU A 183 4.39 -8.80 9.88
C LEU A 183 5.86 -8.80 10.28
N PRO A 184 6.70 -9.58 9.59
CA PRO A 184 8.14 -9.52 9.74
C PRO A 184 8.70 -8.12 9.52
N ALA A 185 9.81 -7.79 10.21
CA ALA A 185 10.43 -6.48 10.08
C ALA A 185 10.93 -6.21 8.66
N GLU A 186 11.45 -7.24 7.99
CA GLU A 186 11.89 -7.20 6.60
C GLU A 186 10.75 -6.88 5.62
N THR A 187 9.56 -7.46 5.81
CA THR A 187 8.37 -7.16 4.99
C THR A 187 7.95 -5.70 5.14
N LYS A 188 7.97 -5.18 6.37
CA LYS A 188 7.69 -3.76 6.65
C LYS A 188 8.74 -2.84 6.04
N ALA A 189 10.02 -3.18 6.15
CA ALA A 189 11.12 -2.41 5.58
C ALA A 189 11.02 -2.35 4.05
N LEU A 190 10.69 -3.46 3.39
CA LEU A 190 10.49 -3.51 1.95
C LEU A 190 9.35 -2.58 1.49
N ALA A 191 8.21 -2.61 2.18
CA ALA A 191 7.08 -1.72 1.88
C ALA A 191 7.47 -0.24 2.08
N MET A 192 8.22 0.08 3.14
CA MET A 192 8.71 1.45 3.36
C MET A 192 9.66 1.92 2.25
N CYS A 193 10.51 1.02 1.74
CA CYS A 193 11.36 1.31 0.58
C CYS A 193 10.52 1.64 -0.66
N ALA A 194 9.50 0.82 -0.94
CA ALA A 194 8.60 1.05 -2.07
C ALA A 194 7.82 2.37 -1.95
N PHE A 195 7.37 2.75 -0.75
CA PHE A 195 6.75 4.05 -0.51
C PHE A 195 7.68 5.21 -0.85
N ARG A 196 8.92 5.15 -0.38
CA ARG A 196 9.90 6.21 -0.66
C ARG A 196 10.11 6.39 -2.16
N GLU A 197 10.32 5.30 -2.89
CA GLU A 197 10.61 5.33 -4.32
C GLU A 197 9.40 5.74 -5.17
N LYS A 198 8.23 5.18 -4.89
CA LYS A 198 7.08 5.24 -5.80
C LYS A 198 6.02 6.26 -5.39
N VAL A 199 6.09 6.77 -4.14
CA VAL A 199 5.11 7.73 -3.63
C VAL A 199 5.80 9.01 -3.18
N PHE A 200 6.71 8.95 -2.21
CA PHE A 200 7.22 10.16 -1.59
C PHE A 200 8.17 10.94 -2.48
N ARG A 201 9.18 10.29 -3.05
CA ARG A 201 10.13 10.98 -3.95
C ARG A 201 9.44 11.67 -5.13
N PRO A 202 8.50 11.03 -5.87
CA PRO A 202 7.78 11.72 -6.94
C PRO A 202 7.01 12.95 -6.45
N VAL A 203 6.33 12.86 -5.30
CA VAL A 203 5.58 14.00 -4.74
C VAL A 203 6.50 15.14 -4.35
N TYR A 204 7.62 14.84 -3.67
CA TYR A 204 8.56 15.89 -3.27
C TYR A 204 9.21 16.58 -4.45
N ARG A 205 9.62 15.82 -5.46
CA ARG A 205 10.16 16.40 -6.69
C ARG A 205 9.20 17.39 -7.34
N CYS A 206 7.90 17.06 -7.43
CA CYS A 206 6.88 17.99 -7.95
C CYS A 206 6.65 19.23 -7.08
N LEU A 207 7.05 19.22 -5.80
CA LEU A 207 6.94 20.38 -4.92
C LEU A 207 8.17 21.31 -5.00
N GLU A 208 9.29 20.81 -5.53
CA GLU A 208 10.53 21.55 -5.71
C GLU A 208 10.61 22.25 -7.08
N GLU A 209 9.85 21.80 -8.06
CA GLU A 209 9.67 22.41 -9.39
C GLU A 209 8.64 23.57 -9.35
#